data_5a490ce457801a985e7dc4b45ad5aae7
#
_entry.id   5a490ce457801a985e7dc4b45ad5aae7
#
_cell.length_a   1.000
_cell.length_b   1.000
_cell.length_c   1.000
_cell.angle_alpha   90.00
_cell.angle_beta   90.00
_cell.angle_gamma   90.00
#
_symmetry.space_group_name_H-M   'P 1'
#
loop_
_entity.id
_entity.type
_entity.pdbx_description
1 polymer ?
#
loop_
_entity_poly.entity_id
_entity_poly.type
_entity_poly.pdbx_seq_one_letter_code
_entity_poly.pdbx_strand_id
1 'polypeptide(L)'
;MHIEALDIIFPFFKTITIYFMSNIEAKYYKKQDYNKVRCKLCPHQCLIQPEEYGKCKVRKNENGKLIAKSYERISSLRMDPIKKKPLYHYYPDKMVLSVGSLGCNLSCIFCQNYTISQISPDELRMIPQQTVESIVAEAKGKTNNLGIAFTYNEPIVWY
;
A
#
# COMPACT_ATOMS: atom_id res chain seq x y z
N MET A 1 -6.38 -53.78 22.66
CA MET A 1 -7.67 -53.11 22.85
C MET A 1 -7.45 -51.93 23.80
N HIS A 2 -7.12 -50.77 23.24
CA HIS A 2 -7.21 -49.45 23.86
C HIS A 2 -6.61 -48.41 22.91
N ILE A 3 -7.48 -47.71 22.34
CA ILE A 3 -7.76 -46.27 22.32
C ILE A 3 -6.94 -45.53 21.27
N GLU A 4 -7.53 -45.48 20.10
CA GLU A 4 -7.46 -44.36 19.17
C GLU A 4 -8.62 -43.41 19.49
N ALA A 5 -8.34 -42.30 20.11
CA ALA A 5 -9.30 -41.19 20.25
C ALA A 5 -8.58 -39.91 20.69
N LEU A 6 -7.74 -39.34 19.83
CA LEU A 6 -7.18 -37.99 20.08
C LEU A 6 -6.77 -37.22 18.81
N ASP A 7 -7.20 -37.65 17.62
CA ASP A 7 -6.81 -36.98 16.36
C ASP A 7 -7.91 -36.17 15.67
N ILE A 8 -8.88 -35.65 16.41
CA ILE A 8 -9.95 -34.81 15.82
C ILE A 8 -10.12 -33.50 16.58
N ILE A 9 -9.05 -32.80 16.91
CA ILE A 9 -9.18 -31.38 17.31
C ILE A 9 -7.88 -30.66 16.93
N PHE A 10 -8.02 -29.74 16.00
CA PHE A 10 -7.11 -28.72 15.48
C PHE A 10 -6.41 -28.95 14.12
N PRO A 11 -7.14 -28.82 13.00
CA PRO A 11 -6.52 -28.48 11.73
C PRO A 11 -6.54 -26.94 11.48
N PHE A 12 -6.37 -26.10 12.50
CA PHE A 12 -6.42 -24.63 12.34
C PHE A 12 -5.22 -23.88 12.89
N PHE A 13 -4.05 -24.52 13.01
CA PHE A 13 -2.79 -23.79 13.08
C PHE A 13 -2.22 -23.60 11.67
N LYS A 14 -2.96 -22.89 10.80
CA LYS A 14 -2.35 -22.25 9.65
C LYS A 14 -1.41 -21.18 10.19
N THR A 15 -0.12 -21.44 9.99
CA THR A 15 1.03 -20.56 10.04
C THR A 15 0.68 -19.12 10.37
N ILE A 16 1.00 -18.67 11.58
CA ILE A 16 1.02 -17.24 11.90
C ILE A 16 2.11 -16.66 11.01
N THR A 17 1.74 -16.17 9.85
CA THR A 17 2.61 -15.35 9.01
C THR A 17 2.84 -14.08 9.82
N ILE A 18 3.98 -14.00 10.48
CA ILE A 18 4.45 -12.77 11.09
C ILE A 18 4.58 -11.78 9.94
N TYR A 19 3.63 -10.86 9.81
CA TYR A 19 3.72 -9.77 8.86
C TYR A 19 4.89 -8.88 9.29
N PHE A 20 6.03 -9.12 8.70
CA PHE A 20 7.17 -8.21 8.80
C PHE A 20 6.69 -6.86 8.26
N MET A 21 6.57 -5.88 9.15
CA MET A 21 6.39 -4.48 8.77
C MET A 21 7.56 -4.12 7.86
N SER A 22 7.31 -3.77 6.61
CA SER A 22 8.39 -3.38 5.71
C SER A 22 9.10 -2.16 6.30
N ASN A 23 10.37 -2.31 6.60
CA ASN A 23 11.24 -1.23 7.10
C ASN A 23 12.09 -0.66 5.97
N ILE A 24 11.50 -0.51 4.79
CA ILE A 24 12.20 0.05 3.63
C ILE A 24 12.42 1.54 3.85
N GLU A 25 13.68 1.95 3.83
CA GLU A 25 14.04 3.36 3.93
C GLU A 25 13.53 4.11 2.70
N ALA A 26 12.76 5.16 2.95
CA ALA A 26 12.15 5.96 1.90
C ALA A 26 13.20 6.81 1.18
N LYS A 27 13.00 7.04 -0.12
CA LYS A 27 13.79 7.99 -0.91
C LYS A 27 13.32 9.43 -0.68
N TYR A 28 14.12 10.39 -1.15
CA TYR A 28 13.79 11.82 -1.21
C TYR A 28 13.47 12.44 0.15
N TYR A 29 14.42 12.37 1.07
CA TYR A 29 14.38 13.13 2.32
C TYR A 29 15.77 13.64 2.73
N LYS A 30 15.81 14.56 3.69
CA LYS A 30 17.02 15.04 4.34
C LYS A 30 16.89 14.92 5.85
N LYS A 31 17.93 14.43 6.50
CA LYS A 31 18.03 14.44 7.96
C LYS A 31 18.15 15.87 8.45
N GLN A 32 17.62 16.13 9.62
CA GLN A 32 17.64 17.40 10.32
C GLN A 32 18.10 17.17 11.76
N ASP A 33 18.38 18.24 12.49
CA ASP A 33 18.74 18.18 13.91
C ASP A 33 17.65 17.49 14.74
N TYR A 34 18.06 16.96 15.88
CA TYR A 34 17.16 16.27 16.84
C TYR A 34 16.39 15.09 16.22
N ASN A 35 17.04 14.31 15.35
CA ASN A 35 16.43 13.17 14.65
C ASN A 35 15.17 13.51 13.84
N LYS A 36 14.95 14.78 13.50
CA LYS A 36 13.89 15.14 12.56
C LYS A 36 14.27 14.80 11.13
N VAL A 37 13.29 14.63 10.28
CA VAL A 37 13.53 14.44 8.85
C VAL A 37 12.64 15.38 8.04
N ARG A 38 13.19 15.89 6.93
CA ARG A 38 12.42 16.68 5.96
C ARG A 38 12.18 15.84 4.71
N CYS A 39 10.93 15.39 4.54
CA CYS A 39 10.52 14.71 3.32
C CYS A 39 10.53 15.68 2.13
N LYS A 40 11.04 15.23 0.98
CA LYS A 40 11.17 16.01 -0.26
C LYS A 40 10.38 15.43 -1.43
N LEU A 41 9.53 14.44 -1.14
CA LEU A 41 8.83 13.70 -2.19
C LEU A 41 7.74 14.53 -2.89
N CYS A 42 6.96 15.29 -2.14
CA CYS A 42 5.84 16.07 -2.66
C CYS A 42 5.89 17.53 -2.20
N PRO A 43 5.04 18.42 -2.72
CA PRO A 43 5.05 19.86 -2.37
C PRO A 43 4.87 20.16 -0.89
N HIS A 44 4.31 19.27 -0.09
CA HIS A 44 4.15 19.51 1.35
C HIS A 44 5.46 19.62 2.10
N GLN A 45 6.54 19.00 1.63
CA GLN A 45 7.86 19.05 2.23
C GLN A 45 7.85 18.89 3.77
N CYS A 46 7.10 17.94 4.26
CA CYS A 46 6.84 17.73 5.68
C CYS A 46 8.12 17.68 6.50
N LEU A 47 8.19 18.47 7.57
CA LEU A 47 9.15 18.28 8.65
C LEU A 47 8.53 17.32 9.66
N ILE A 48 9.10 16.12 9.77
CA ILE A 48 8.52 15.02 10.52
C ILE A 48 9.36 14.77 11.76
N GLN A 49 8.74 14.86 12.94
CA GLN A 49 9.38 14.57 14.21
C GLN A 49 9.67 13.07 14.34
N PRO A 50 10.58 12.66 15.24
CA PRO A 50 10.75 11.24 15.56
C PRO A 50 9.41 10.58 15.91
N GLU A 51 9.19 9.38 15.40
CA GLU A 51 8.01 8.53 15.56
C GLU A 51 6.70 9.09 14.94
N GLU A 52 6.75 10.23 14.27
CA GLU A 52 5.59 10.80 13.59
C GLU A 52 5.53 10.44 12.10
N TYR A 53 4.36 10.62 11.54
CA TYR A 53 4.06 10.48 10.12
C TYR A 53 4.06 11.84 9.39
N GLY A 54 4.43 11.81 8.13
CA GLY A 54 4.11 12.92 7.22
C GLY A 54 2.62 13.02 6.92
N LYS A 55 2.19 14.13 6.31
CA LYS A 55 0.78 14.38 5.96
C LYS A 55 0.12 13.24 5.18
N CYS A 56 0.89 12.50 4.39
CA CYS A 56 0.39 11.36 3.62
C CYS A 56 0.09 10.10 4.46
N LYS A 57 0.45 10.09 5.76
CA LYS A 57 0.25 8.98 6.71
C LYS A 57 0.97 7.66 6.38
N VAL A 58 1.87 7.66 5.41
CA VAL A 58 2.61 6.44 5.01
C VAL A 58 4.12 6.59 5.02
N ARG A 59 4.62 7.78 5.32
CA ARG A 59 6.04 8.03 5.54
C ARG A 59 6.27 8.40 6.99
N LYS A 60 6.91 7.50 7.74
CA LYS A 60 7.17 7.63 9.17
C LYS A 60 8.64 7.94 9.41
N ASN A 61 8.91 8.84 10.32
CA ASN A 61 10.25 9.05 10.83
C ASN A 61 10.51 8.07 11.98
N GLU A 62 11.35 7.08 11.74
CA GLU A 62 11.82 6.16 12.77
C GLU A 62 13.26 6.53 13.15
N ASN A 63 13.40 7.23 14.26
CA ASN A 63 14.70 7.64 14.83
C ASN A 63 15.65 8.31 13.82
N GLY A 64 15.16 9.28 13.06
CA GLY A 64 15.96 10.04 12.08
C GLY A 64 16.11 9.36 10.72
N LYS A 65 15.39 8.26 10.48
CA LYS A 65 15.24 7.64 9.16
C LYS A 65 13.80 7.72 8.70
N LEU A 66 13.58 8.12 7.46
CA LEU A 66 12.25 8.12 6.88
C LEU A 66 11.93 6.73 6.30
N ILE A 67 10.88 6.10 6.78
CA ILE A 67 10.47 4.76 6.39
C ILE A 67 9.21 4.81 5.52
N ALA A 68 9.19 4.05 4.42
CA ALA A 68 8.03 3.89 3.54
C ALA A 68 7.13 2.77 4.06
N LYS A 69 6.21 3.10 4.96
CA LYS A 69 5.33 2.12 5.63
C LYS A 69 4.27 1.50 4.72
N SER A 70 4.03 2.09 3.55
CA SER A 70 3.11 1.55 2.52
C SER A 70 3.77 0.64 1.50
N TYR A 71 5.10 0.43 1.58
CA TYR A 71 5.80 -0.41 0.62
C TYR A 71 5.22 -1.82 0.58
N GLU A 72 4.88 -2.31 -0.61
CA GLU A 72 4.22 -3.61 -0.86
C GLU A 72 2.87 -3.81 -0.14
N ARG A 73 2.29 -2.77 0.44
CA ARG A 73 0.97 -2.83 1.09
C ARG A 73 -0.11 -2.38 0.13
N ILE A 74 -0.80 -3.34 -0.44
CA ILE A 74 -1.82 -3.12 -1.46
C ILE A 74 -3.20 -3.21 -0.82
N SER A 75 -3.91 -2.07 -0.78
CA SER A 75 -5.26 -1.96 -0.25
C SER A 75 -6.32 -2.45 -1.23
N SER A 76 -6.02 -2.38 -2.52
CA SER A 76 -6.94 -2.76 -3.59
C SER A 76 -6.20 -3.29 -4.80
N LEU A 77 -6.71 -4.40 -5.35
CA LEU A 77 -6.21 -5.00 -6.59
C LEU A 77 -7.41 -5.51 -7.38
N ARG A 78 -7.78 -4.84 -8.48
CA ARG A 78 -9.00 -5.14 -9.23
C ARG A 78 -8.84 -4.92 -10.73
N MET A 79 -9.47 -5.76 -11.52
CA MET A 79 -9.65 -5.50 -12.95
C MET A 79 -10.80 -4.50 -13.14
N ASP A 80 -10.49 -3.37 -13.74
CA ASP A 80 -11.47 -2.33 -14.10
C ASP A 80 -11.53 -2.13 -15.62
N PRO A 81 -12.71 -1.84 -16.19
CA PRO A 81 -12.78 -1.35 -17.56
C PRO A 81 -11.95 -0.07 -17.74
N ILE A 82 -11.23 0.03 -18.85
CA ILE A 82 -10.35 1.20 -19.11
C ILE A 82 -11.14 2.53 -19.09
N LYS A 83 -12.38 2.53 -19.53
CA LYS A 83 -13.28 3.70 -19.49
C LYS A 83 -13.60 4.21 -18.08
N LYS A 84 -13.43 3.39 -17.05
CA LYS A 84 -13.46 3.84 -15.64
C LYS A 84 -12.31 4.80 -15.28
N LYS A 85 -11.27 4.85 -16.09
CA LYS A 85 -10.13 5.80 -15.95
C LYS A 85 -10.30 7.04 -16.82
N PRO A 86 -11.50 7.53 -17.04
CA PRO A 86 -12.07 8.40 -18.11
C PRO A 86 -11.33 8.35 -19.47
N LEU A 87 -10.87 7.18 -19.87
CA LEU A 87 -10.20 6.95 -21.14
C LEU A 87 -11.17 6.29 -22.15
N TYR A 88 -12.22 7.03 -22.53
CA TYR A 88 -13.36 6.48 -23.28
C TYR A 88 -13.02 6.00 -24.68
N HIS A 89 -12.03 6.61 -25.33
CA HIS A 89 -11.62 6.29 -26.69
C HIS A 89 -10.31 5.49 -26.80
N TYR A 90 -9.69 5.20 -25.64
CA TYR A 90 -8.45 4.45 -25.58
C TYR A 90 -8.76 2.98 -25.28
N TYR A 91 -8.74 2.14 -26.29
CA TYR A 91 -9.08 0.71 -26.17
C TYR A 91 -10.34 0.44 -25.34
N PRO A 92 -11.53 0.94 -25.74
CA PRO A 92 -12.73 1.03 -24.87
C PRO A 92 -13.23 -0.30 -24.32
N ASP A 93 -12.91 -1.42 -24.99
CA ASP A 93 -13.33 -2.78 -24.57
C ASP A 93 -12.27 -3.51 -23.74
N LYS A 94 -11.17 -2.84 -23.45
CA LYS A 94 -10.09 -3.42 -22.65
C LYS A 94 -10.24 -3.14 -21.18
N MET A 95 -9.51 -3.95 -20.41
CA MET A 95 -9.43 -3.85 -18.95
C MET A 95 -8.05 -3.33 -18.54
N VAL A 96 -7.94 -2.87 -17.31
CA VAL A 96 -6.67 -2.51 -16.66
C VAL A 96 -6.66 -3.03 -15.23
N LEU A 97 -5.54 -3.57 -14.80
CA LEU A 97 -5.36 -3.95 -13.40
C LEU A 97 -5.14 -2.70 -12.57
N SER A 98 -6.15 -2.34 -11.79
CA SER A 98 -6.13 -1.19 -10.89
C SER A 98 -5.52 -1.57 -9.55
N VAL A 99 -4.51 -0.83 -9.14
CA VAL A 99 -3.77 -1.06 -7.89
C VAL A 99 -3.89 0.17 -7.01
N GLY A 100 -4.26 -0.03 -5.75
CA GLY A 100 -4.29 0.99 -4.71
C GLY A 100 -3.44 0.61 -3.51
N SER A 101 -2.81 1.59 -2.88
CA SER A 101 -2.06 1.43 -1.64
C SER A 101 -2.75 2.18 -0.49
N LEU A 102 -2.03 2.52 0.55
CA LEU A 102 -2.51 3.27 1.70
C LEU A 102 -2.00 4.71 1.68
N GLY A 103 -2.73 5.56 2.38
CA GLY A 103 -2.36 6.95 2.55
C GLY A 103 -2.50 7.79 1.29
N CYS A 104 -2.46 9.10 1.45
CA CYS A 104 -2.54 10.07 0.36
C CYS A 104 -2.02 11.42 0.86
N ASN A 105 -1.32 12.18 0.03
CA ASN A 105 -0.90 13.52 0.39
C ASN A 105 -1.98 14.59 0.17
N LEU A 106 -3.13 14.18 -0.37
CA LEU A 106 -4.33 15.02 -0.53
C LEU A 106 -5.37 14.66 0.52
N SER A 107 -6.28 15.62 0.83
CA SER A 107 -7.37 15.46 1.79
C SER A 107 -8.69 15.98 1.18
N CYS A 108 -9.03 15.44 0.00
CA CYS A 108 -10.23 15.84 -0.73
C CYS A 108 -11.49 15.50 0.08
N ILE A 109 -12.38 16.49 0.29
CA ILE A 109 -13.61 16.30 1.08
C ILE A 109 -14.60 15.33 0.41
N PHE A 110 -14.48 15.13 -0.89
CA PHE A 110 -15.30 14.23 -1.70
C PHE A 110 -14.60 12.91 -2.03
N CYS A 111 -13.54 12.54 -1.30
CA CYS A 111 -12.78 11.34 -1.60
C CYS A 111 -13.61 10.07 -1.37
N GLN A 112 -13.92 9.34 -2.44
CA GLN A 112 -14.64 8.06 -2.36
C GLN A 112 -13.79 6.96 -1.66
N ASN A 113 -12.47 7.11 -1.67
CA ASN A 113 -11.52 6.15 -1.12
C ASN A 113 -10.92 6.62 0.21
N TYR A 114 -11.64 7.44 0.99
CA TYR A 114 -11.11 8.02 2.22
C TYR A 114 -10.63 6.98 3.23
N THR A 115 -11.26 5.81 3.25
CA THR A 115 -10.91 4.70 4.17
C THR A 115 -9.53 4.11 3.95
N ILE A 116 -8.97 4.25 2.76
CA ILE A 116 -7.60 3.83 2.44
C ILE A 116 -6.65 5.01 2.27
N SER A 117 -7.15 6.16 1.86
CA SER A 117 -6.34 7.34 1.59
C SER A 117 -6.04 8.18 2.84
N GLN A 118 -6.87 8.10 3.88
CA GLN A 118 -6.73 8.90 5.10
C GLN A 118 -6.35 8.05 6.32
N ILE A 119 -5.69 6.93 6.11
CA ILE A 119 -5.29 5.99 7.17
C ILE A 119 -3.79 5.73 7.12
N SER A 120 -3.19 5.48 8.28
CA SER A 120 -1.81 4.99 8.37
C SER A 120 -1.79 3.45 8.38
N PRO A 121 -0.70 2.83 7.94
CA PRO A 121 -0.54 1.39 8.00
C PRO A 121 -0.60 0.80 9.43
N ASP A 122 -0.30 1.58 10.46
CA ASP A 122 -0.36 1.14 11.85
C ASP A 122 -1.81 0.99 12.35
N GLU A 123 -2.76 1.68 11.72
CA GLU A 123 -4.19 1.60 12.05
C GLU A 123 -4.87 0.36 11.43
N LEU A 124 -4.23 -0.29 10.47
CA LEU A 124 -4.75 -1.48 9.80
C LEU A 124 -3.89 -2.71 10.11
N ARG A 125 -4.41 -3.59 10.93
CA ARG A 125 -3.69 -4.78 11.40
C ARG A 125 -3.43 -5.85 10.34
N MET A 126 -4.21 -5.87 9.24
CA MET A 126 -4.12 -6.92 8.22
C MET A 126 -4.29 -6.35 6.82
N ILE A 127 -3.20 -5.94 6.20
CA ILE A 127 -3.18 -5.66 4.77
C ILE A 127 -2.26 -6.69 4.12
N PRO A 128 -2.74 -7.38 3.07
CA PRO A 128 -1.90 -8.31 2.34
C PRO A 128 -0.65 -7.61 1.80
N GLN A 129 0.49 -8.18 2.06
CA GLN A 129 1.71 -7.76 1.40
C GLN A 129 1.74 -8.39 0.02
N GLN A 130 1.99 -7.57 -1.00
CA GLN A 130 2.10 -8.02 -2.39
C GLN A 130 3.37 -7.45 -3.00
N THR A 131 4.25 -8.32 -3.42
CA THR A 131 5.49 -7.91 -4.08
C THR A 131 5.20 -7.34 -5.46
N VAL A 132 6.13 -6.52 -5.96
CA VAL A 132 6.04 -5.97 -7.33
C VAL A 132 5.93 -7.09 -8.36
N GLU A 133 6.68 -8.18 -8.17
CA GLU A 133 6.68 -9.35 -9.05
C GLU A 133 5.32 -10.03 -9.08
N SER A 134 4.65 -10.16 -7.93
CA SER A 134 3.33 -10.78 -7.85
C SER A 134 2.27 -9.95 -8.58
N ILE A 135 2.31 -8.63 -8.44
CA ILE A 135 1.39 -7.71 -9.15
C ILE A 135 1.63 -7.77 -10.66
N VAL A 136 2.89 -7.79 -11.08
CA VAL A 136 3.23 -7.91 -12.51
C VAL A 136 2.80 -9.26 -13.07
N ALA A 137 3.01 -10.35 -12.33
CA ALA A 137 2.57 -11.68 -12.74
C ALA A 137 1.04 -11.74 -12.86
N GLU A 138 0.30 -11.18 -11.91
CA GLU A 138 -1.15 -11.08 -11.98
C GLU A 138 -1.60 -10.27 -13.20
N ALA A 139 -1.00 -9.12 -13.45
CA ALA A 139 -1.33 -8.29 -14.61
C ALA A 139 -1.11 -9.04 -15.94
N LYS A 140 0.00 -9.79 -16.06
CA LYS A 140 0.31 -10.60 -17.24
C LYS A 140 -0.63 -11.79 -17.42
N GLY A 141 -1.11 -12.38 -16.32
CA GLY A 141 -2.01 -13.51 -16.35
C GLY A 141 -3.47 -13.18 -16.71
N LYS A 142 -3.85 -11.89 -16.72
CA LYS A 142 -5.22 -11.47 -17.06
C LYS A 142 -5.37 -11.27 -18.56
N THR A 143 -6.30 -12.01 -19.17
CA THR A 143 -6.71 -11.79 -20.55
C THR A 143 -7.35 -10.40 -20.69
N ASN A 144 -7.18 -9.79 -21.86
CA ASN A 144 -7.75 -8.47 -22.18
C ASN A 144 -7.22 -7.30 -21.32
N ASN A 145 -6.12 -7.48 -20.59
CA ASN A 145 -5.50 -6.46 -19.75
C ASN A 145 -4.51 -5.60 -20.56
N LEU A 146 -4.62 -4.28 -20.48
CA LEU A 146 -3.69 -3.34 -21.10
C LEU A 146 -2.44 -3.07 -20.25
N GLY A 147 -2.51 -3.32 -18.94
CA GLY A 147 -1.42 -3.00 -18.02
C GLY A 147 -1.89 -2.72 -16.60
N ILE A 148 -1.13 -1.91 -15.88
CA ILE A 148 -1.38 -1.57 -14.48
C ILE A 148 -1.72 -0.08 -14.38
N ALA A 149 -2.79 0.24 -13.63
CA ALA A 149 -3.15 1.61 -13.26
C ALA A 149 -2.93 1.80 -11.75
N PHE A 150 -2.03 2.68 -11.39
CA PHE A 150 -1.87 3.15 -10.01
C PHE A 150 -2.97 4.16 -9.70
N THR A 151 -3.89 3.81 -8.81
CA THR A 151 -5.15 4.56 -8.64
C THR A 151 -5.67 4.44 -7.20
N TYR A 152 -6.87 4.96 -6.94
CA TYR A 152 -7.58 5.02 -5.66
C TYR A 152 -7.02 6.00 -4.64
N ASN A 153 -5.71 6.20 -4.57
CA ASN A 153 -5.02 7.23 -3.81
C ASN A 153 -3.90 7.86 -4.68
N GLU A 154 -3.24 8.90 -4.20
CA GLU A 154 -2.21 9.59 -4.97
C GLU A 154 -0.94 8.74 -5.13
N PRO A 155 -0.56 8.33 -6.36
CA PRO A 155 0.57 7.42 -6.57
C PRO A 155 1.92 7.95 -6.13
N ILE A 156 2.12 9.28 -6.05
CA ILE A 156 3.39 9.88 -5.64
C ILE A 156 3.84 9.38 -4.26
N VAL A 157 2.90 9.03 -3.37
CA VAL A 157 3.24 8.61 -2.00
C VAL A 157 3.78 7.19 -1.91
N TRP A 158 3.72 6.44 -3.00
CA TRP A 158 4.20 5.05 -3.08
C TRP A 158 5.70 4.93 -3.32
N TYR A 159 6.34 6.03 -3.69
CA TYR A 159 7.73 6.11 -4.13
C TYR A 159 8.75 5.74 -3.04
#